data_cafa775bde1890e9bb41aa5169631ab5
#
_entry.id   cafa775bde1890e9bb41aa5169631ab5
#
_cell.length_a   1.000
_cell.length_b   1.000
_cell.length_c   1.000
_cell.angle_alpha   90.00
_cell.angle_beta   90.00
_cell.angle_gamma   90.00
#
_symmetry.space_group_name_H-M   'P 1'
#
loop_
_entity.id
_entity.type
_entity.pdbx_description
1 polymer ?
#
loop_
_entity_poly.entity_id
_entity_poly.type
_entity_poly.pdbx_seq_one_letter_code
_entity_poly.pdbx_strand_id
1 'polypeptide(L)'
;GNTYVTQGDIVTDLEFKACSNGVCAPMGGELMVSKGDRVDVFLTVTDPDQPNNSPYHFNNPSLLQIGQAVPLSNPKLVHVDMITGVVGQKFTPQDESYFDPMAPETTKIAKQWAGDELGEGEQKKLVYSFVAETDSYVRSRGSNIPAGTPNERDMNGNPLPDNLSDNIACTDPACPPHING
;
A
#
# COMPACT_ATOMS: atom_id res chain seq x y z
N GLY A 1 -4.04 7.11 13.51
CA GLY A 1 -4.02 7.33 12.08
C GLY A 1 -2.72 7.92 11.51
N ASN A 2 -1.85 8.53 12.31
CA ASN A 2 -0.58 9.11 11.83
C ASN A 2 0.54 8.05 11.88
N THR A 3 0.43 7.03 11.03
CA THR A 3 1.36 5.90 11.04
C THR A 3 1.61 5.40 9.62
N TYR A 4 2.85 5.08 9.30
CA TYR A 4 3.23 4.31 8.13
C TYR A 4 4.21 3.21 8.53
N VAL A 5 4.26 2.18 7.69
CA VAL A 5 5.19 1.06 7.84
C VAL A 5 6.00 0.98 6.55
N THR A 6 7.31 0.84 6.69
CA THR A 6 8.22 0.54 5.60
C THR A 6 9.01 -0.72 5.93
N GLN A 7 9.40 -1.45 4.91
CA GLN A 7 10.16 -2.68 5.03
C GLN A 7 11.42 -2.61 4.15
N GLY A 8 12.55 -2.99 4.72
CA GLY A 8 13.82 -3.01 4.00
C GLY A 8 14.30 -1.62 3.56
N ASP A 9 13.89 -0.57 4.26
CA ASP A 9 14.22 0.83 3.96
C ASP A 9 13.86 1.26 2.52
N ILE A 10 12.79 0.67 1.96
CA ILE A 10 12.32 0.99 0.61
C ILE A 10 11.95 2.46 0.44
N VAL A 11 11.48 3.12 1.51
CA VAL A 11 11.25 4.57 1.56
C VAL A 11 11.61 5.15 2.92
N THR A 12 12.05 6.39 2.91
CA THR A 12 12.27 7.24 4.09
C THR A 12 11.55 8.57 3.90
N ASP A 13 11.48 9.39 4.95
CA ASP A 13 10.97 10.77 4.91
C ASP A 13 9.61 10.90 4.23
N LEU A 14 8.63 10.15 4.72
CA LEU A 14 7.29 10.20 4.17
C LEU A 14 6.50 11.42 4.67
N GLU A 15 6.01 12.23 3.74
CA GLU A 15 4.99 13.26 3.97
C GLU A 15 3.72 12.91 3.19
N PHE A 16 2.59 12.87 3.86
CA PHE A 16 1.29 12.61 3.28
C PHE A 16 0.27 13.60 3.82
N LYS A 17 -0.38 14.35 2.92
CA LYS A 17 -1.39 15.34 3.29
C LYS A 17 -2.46 15.49 2.22
N ALA A 18 -3.63 15.92 2.60
CA ALA A 18 -4.71 16.31 1.70
C ALA A 18 -5.05 17.79 1.90
N CYS A 19 -5.31 18.50 0.79
CA CYS A 19 -5.61 19.93 0.80
C CYS A 19 -6.85 20.23 -0.05
N SER A 20 -7.65 21.21 0.38
CA SER A 20 -8.75 21.77 -0.36
C SER A 20 -8.93 23.23 0.03
N ASN A 21 -9.17 24.13 -0.95
CA ASN A 21 -9.46 25.54 -0.70
C ASN A 21 -8.44 26.25 0.22
N GLY A 22 -7.14 25.85 0.12
CA GLY A 22 -6.06 26.41 0.94
C GLY A 22 -5.94 25.87 2.35
N VAL A 23 -6.78 24.93 2.76
CA VAL A 23 -6.71 24.21 4.04
C VAL A 23 -6.14 22.82 3.81
N CYS A 24 -5.23 22.38 4.67
CA CYS A 24 -4.62 21.05 4.58
C CYS A 24 -4.75 20.27 5.89
N ALA A 25 -4.94 18.97 5.78
CA ALA A 25 -4.83 18.02 6.87
C ALA A 25 -3.65 17.06 6.62
N PRO A 26 -2.80 16.80 7.63
CA PRO A 26 -1.72 15.83 7.52
C PRO A 26 -2.26 14.39 7.61
N MET A 27 -1.37 13.42 7.41
CA MET A 27 -1.67 12.01 7.64
C MET A 27 -2.29 11.79 9.03
N GLY A 28 -3.37 11.02 9.08
CA GLY A 28 -4.14 10.76 10.31
C GLY A 28 -5.08 11.88 10.73
N GLY A 29 -5.08 13.00 10.01
CA GLY A 29 -6.02 14.10 10.23
C GLY A 29 -7.30 13.97 9.39
N GLU A 30 -8.25 14.85 9.67
CA GLU A 30 -9.50 14.99 8.93
C GLU A 30 -9.53 16.33 8.21
N LEU A 31 -9.92 16.31 6.94
CA LEU A 31 -10.13 17.50 6.12
C LEU A 31 -11.63 17.68 5.87
N MET A 32 -12.20 18.71 6.47
CA MET A 32 -13.60 19.05 6.24
C MET A 32 -13.75 19.80 4.93
N VAL A 33 -14.53 19.26 4.01
CA VAL A 33 -14.79 19.82 2.67
C VAL A 33 -16.27 19.74 2.35
N SER A 34 -16.73 20.58 1.44
CA SER A 34 -18.10 20.51 0.93
C SER A 34 -18.18 19.50 -0.23
N LYS A 35 -19.33 18.89 -0.40
CA LYS A 35 -19.60 18.09 -1.59
C LYS A 35 -19.38 18.94 -2.85
N GLY A 36 -18.60 18.40 -3.79
CA GLY A 36 -18.22 19.11 -5.00
C GLY A 36 -16.87 19.81 -4.92
N ASP A 37 -16.28 19.96 -3.73
CA ASP A 37 -14.95 20.56 -3.60
C ASP A 37 -13.87 19.63 -4.18
N ARG A 38 -12.86 20.25 -4.79
CA ARG A 38 -11.65 19.54 -5.22
C ARG A 38 -10.72 19.31 -4.03
N VAL A 39 -10.25 18.10 -3.92
CA VAL A 39 -9.23 17.69 -2.95
C VAL A 39 -7.98 17.26 -3.70
N ASP A 40 -6.85 17.85 -3.33
CA ASP A 40 -5.52 17.46 -3.81
C ASP A 40 -4.77 16.73 -2.71
N VAL A 41 -4.34 15.51 -2.99
CA VAL A 41 -3.57 14.65 -2.08
C VAL A 41 -2.13 14.64 -2.52
N PHE A 42 -1.24 14.97 -1.61
CA PHE A 42 0.21 15.03 -1.83
C PHE A 42 0.90 13.92 -1.06
N LEU A 43 1.73 13.17 -1.77
CA LEU A 43 2.64 12.20 -1.19
C LEU A 43 4.06 12.55 -1.60
N THR A 44 4.93 12.76 -0.63
CA THR A 44 6.37 12.89 -0.82
C THR A 44 7.06 11.79 -0.06
N VAL A 45 7.93 11.04 -0.73
CA VAL A 45 8.77 10.00 -0.13
C VAL A 45 10.18 10.11 -0.67
N THR A 46 11.16 9.67 0.11
CA THR A 46 12.52 9.44 -0.36
C THR A 46 12.71 7.94 -0.58
N ASP A 47 13.12 7.56 -1.79
CA ASP A 47 13.49 6.20 -2.21
C ASP A 47 15.02 6.12 -2.23
N PRO A 48 15.67 5.74 -1.11
CA PRO A 48 17.11 5.83 -0.98
C PRO A 48 17.83 4.80 -1.85
N ASP A 49 18.96 5.20 -2.40
CA ASP A 49 19.83 4.30 -3.16
C ASP A 49 20.80 3.55 -2.24
N GLN A 50 20.27 2.59 -1.50
CA GLN A 50 21.06 1.80 -0.56
C GLN A 50 20.69 0.32 -0.57
N PRO A 51 21.61 -0.59 -0.18
CA PRO A 51 21.32 -2.01 -0.10
C PRO A 51 20.30 -2.31 0.99
N ASN A 52 19.58 -3.40 0.82
CA ASN A 52 18.70 -3.95 1.85
C ASN A 52 19.53 -4.45 3.05
N ASN A 53 19.24 -3.93 4.23
CA ASN A 53 19.95 -4.27 5.47
C ASN A 53 19.49 -5.58 6.11
N SER A 54 18.43 -6.21 5.61
CA SER A 54 17.87 -7.45 6.16
C SER A 54 17.73 -8.55 5.11
N PRO A 55 18.84 -9.04 4.53
CA PRO A 55 18.77 -10.12 3.56
C PRO A 55 18.33 -11.41 4.25
N TYR A 56 17.31 -12.06 3.70
CA TYR A 56 16.91 -13.40 4.13
C TYR A 56 17.91 -14.42 3.57
N HIS A 57 18.24 -15.43 4.38
CA HIS A 57 19.15 -16.52 3.99
C HIS A 57 18.40 -17.81 3.58
N PHE A 58 17.08 -17.76 3.52
CA PHE A 58 16.22 -18.87 3.14
C PHE A 58 15.19 -18.41 2.10
N ASN A 59 14.62 -19.37 1.38
CA ASN A 59 13.54 -19.09 0.44
C ASN A 59 12.31 -18.57 1.21
N ASN A 60 11.89 -17.35 0.87
CA ASN A 60 10.71 -16.75 1.46
C ASN A 60 9.47 -17.18 0.66
N PRO A 61 8.47 -17.82 1.30
CA PRO A 61 7.27 -18.27 0.61
C PRO A 61 6.50 -17.17 -0.10
N SER A 62 6.44 -15.96 0.50
CA SER A 62 5.78 -14.81 -0.11
C SER A 62 6.49 -14.36 -1.40
N LEU A 63 7.83 -14.42 -1.44
CA LEU A 63 8.58 -14.13 -2.66
C LEU A 63 8.41 -15.23 -3.71
N LEU A 64 8.39 -16.49 -3.29
CA LEU A 64 8.15 -17.62 -4.20
C LEU A 64 6.77 -17.56 -4.85
N GLN A 65 5.75 -17.08 -4.13
CA GLN A 65 4.39 -16.89 -4.65
C GLN A 65 4.37 -15.97 -5.88
N ILE A 66 5.25 -14.98 -5.92
CA ILE A 66 5.41 -14.03 -7.03
C ILE A 66 6.56 -14.38 -7.98
N GLY A 67 7.13 -15.59 -7.85
CA GLY A 67 8.20 -16.09 -8.71
C GLY A 67 9.59 -15.56 -8.40
N GLN A 68 9.80 -14.99 -7.20
CA GLN A 68 11.13 -14.54 -6.75
C GLN A 68 11.72 -15.51 -5.73
N ALA A 69 12.93 -16.01 -6.01
CA ALA A 69 13.62 -16.98 -5.14
C ALA A 69 14.37 -16.31 -3.98
N VAL A 70 14.78 -15.06 -4.13
CA VAL A 70 15.61 -14.36 -3.14
C VAL A 70 15.14 -12.90 -2.99
N PRO A 71 15.31 -12.27 -1.81
CA PRO A 71 15.04 -10.86 -1.64
C PRO A 71 15.94 -10.01 -2.53
N LEU A 72 15.44 -8.86 -2.94
CA LEU A 72 16.25 -7.87 -3.66
C LEU A 72 17.30 -7.29 -2.72
N SER A 73 18.53 -7.19 -3.19
CA SER A 73 19.64 -6.60 -2.41
C SER A 73 19.58 -5.07 -2.33
N ASN A 74 18.79 -4.46 -3.20
CA ASN A 74 18.58 -3.01 -3.27
C ASN A 74 17.10 -2.77 -3.62
N PRO A 75 16.21 -2.73 -2.61
CA PRO A 75 14.80 -2.51 -2.85
C PRO A 75 14.59 -1.09 -3.37
N LYS A 76 14.04 -0.96 -4.55
CA LYS A 76 13.64 0.30 -5.16
C LYS A 76 12.12 0.39 -5.20
N LEU A 77 11.62 1.59 -5.01
CA LEU A 77 10.21 1.87 -5.19
C LEU A 77 9.88 1.82 -6.69
N VAL A 78 9.17 0.80 -7.14
CA VAL A 78 8.83 0.62 -8.56
C VAL A 78 7.41 0.99 -8.91
N HIS A 79 6.50 1.02 -7.92
CA HIS A 79 5.19 1.63 -8.09
C HIS A 79 4.62 2.14 -6.77
N VAL A 80 3.68 3.07 -6.87
CA VAL A 80 2.89 3.59 -5.76
C VAL A 80 1.42 3.59 -6.16
N ASP A 81 0.58 3.08 -5.29
CA ASP A 81 -0.87 3.15 -5.41
C ASP A 81 -1.44 4.22 -4.48
N MET A 82 -2.35 5.01 -5.00
CA MET A 82 -3.26 5.82 -4.23
C MET A 82 -4.59 5.08 -4.11
N ILE A 83 -4.97 4.75 -2.91
CA ILE A 83 -6.18 3.97 -2.61
C ILE A 83 -7.19 4.90 -1.97
N THR A 84 -8.41 4.89 -2.50
CA THR A 84 -9.54 5.61 -1.93
C THR A 84 -10.61 4.63 -1.49
N GLY A 85 -11.31 4.97 -0.42
CA GLY A 85 -12.47 4.22 0.01
C GLY A 85 -13.53 5.14 0.60
N VAL A 86 -14.78 4.74 0.48
CA VAL A 86 -15.91 5.43 1.11
C VAL A 86 -15.96 5.04 2.58
N VAL A 87 -16.14 6.03 3.45
CA VAL A 87 -16.39 5.77 4.87
C VAL A 87 -17.84 5.30 5.02
N GLY A 88 -17.98 4.03 5.28
CA GLY A 88 -19.29 3.39 5.40
C GLY A 88 -19.78 3.28 6.84
N GLN A 89 -20.72 2.40 7.05
CA GLN A 89 -21.27 2.07 8.34
C GLN A 89 -20.21 1.44 9.27
N LYS A 90 -20.27 1.79 10.54
CA LYS A 90 -19.46 1.11 11.56
C LYS A 90 -20.11 -0.24 11.92
N PHE A 91 -19.37 -1.30 11.74
CA PHE A 91 -19.77 -2.64 12.19
C PHE A 91 -19.28 -2.94 13.60
N THR A 92 -20.03 -3.74 14.33
CA THR A 92 -19.61 -4.29 15.62
C THR A 92 -19.22 -5.76 15.46
N PRO A 93 -18.47 -6.36 16.42
CA PRO A 93 -18.11 -7.78 16.35
C PRO A 93 -19.28 -8.76 16.25
N GLN A 94 -20.51 -8.32 16.52
CA GLN A 94 -21.73 -9.10 16.41
C GLN A 94 -22.35 -9.07 15.00
N ASP A 95 -21.92 -8.15 14.16
CA ASP A 95 -22.39 -8.06 12.78
C ASP A 95 -21.65 -9.08 11.91
N GLU A 96 -22.38 -9.84 11.08
CA GLU A 96 -21.76 -10.81 10.16
C GLU A 96 -20.72 -10.13 9.23
N SER A 97 -21.01 -8.92 8.77
CA SER A 97 -20.13 -8.12 7.89
C SER A 97 -18.87 -7.60 8.60
N TYR A 98 -18.77 -7.71 9.94
CA TYR A 98 -17.56 -7.30 10.66
C TYR A 98 -16.32 -8.09 10.26
N PHE A 99 -16.51 -9.37 9.92
CA PHE A 99 -15.45 -10.28 9.50
C PHE A 99 -15.27 -10.36 7.98
N ASP A 100 -16.05 -9.58 7.22
CA ASP A 100 -15.84 -9.47 5.79
C ASP A 100 -14.56 -8.66 5.52
N PRO A 101 -13.45 -9.29 5.09
CA PRO A 101 -12.19 -8.60 4.94
C PRO A 101 -12.17 -7.68 3.71
N MET A 102 -13.20 -7.74 2.87
CA MET A 102 -13.20 -7.13 1.55
C MET A 102 -14.37 -6.19 1.39
N ALA A 103 -14.06 -4.93 1.06
CA ALA A 103 -15.05 -3.95 0.64
C ALA A 103 -14.73 -3.45 -0.79
N PRO A 104 -14.74 -4.34 -1.81
CA PRO A 104 -14.27 -4.02 -3.15
C PRO A 104 -15.11 -2.95 -3.84
N GLU A 105 -16.37 -2.82 -3.45
CA GLU A 105 -17.28 -1.81 -4.00
C GLU A 105 -16.98 -0.39 -3.50
N THR A 106 -16.41 -0.27 -2.30
CA THR A 106 -16.15 1.01 -1.65
C THR A 106 -14.66 1.38 -1.63
N THR A 107 -13.76 0.43 -1.82
CA THR A 107 -12.31 0.62 -1.78
C THR A 107 -11.70 0.26 -3.13
N LYS A 108 -10.90 1.16 -3.69
CA LYS A 108 -10.26 0.96 -4.99
C LYS A 108 -8.91 1.65 -5.09
N ILE A 109 -8.06 1.15 -5.99
CA ILE A 109 -6.89 1.89 -6.47
C ILE A 109 -7.41 3.01 -7.39
N ALA A 110 -7.31 4.24 -6.92
CA ALA A 110 -7.77 5.40 -7.65
C ALA A 110 -6.74 5.92 -8.67
N LYS A 111 -5.45 5.78 -8.34
CA LYS A 111 -4.32 6.08 -9.22
C LYS A 111 -3.15 5.17 -8.87
N GLN A 112 -2.43 4.73 -9.87
CA GLN A 112 -1.14 4.06 -9.75
C GLN A 112 -0.10 4.86 -10.51
N TRP A 113 1.06 5.08 -9.91
CA TRP A 113 2.26 5.60 -10.56
C TRP A 113 3.29 4.49 -10.65
N ALA A 114 3.85 4.29 -11.83
CA ALA A 114 4.89 3.29 -12.08
C ALA A 114 5.86 3.81 -13.17
N GLY A 115 7.09 3.31 -13.16
CA GLY A 115 8.10 3.72 -14.12
C GLY A 115 8.34 5.23 -14.11
N ASP A 116 8.29 5.87 -15.27
CA ASP A 116 8.55 7.30 -15.43
C ASP A 116 7.57 8.20 -14.68
N GLU A 117 6.36 7.72 -14.36
CA GLU A 117 5.38 8.48 -13.59
C GLU A 117 5.79 8.70 -12.12
N LEU A 118 6.72 7.90 -11.60
CA LEU A 118 7.30 8.14 -10.27
C LEU A 118 8.24 9.35 -10.23
N GLY A 119 8.68 9.83 -11.37
CA GLY A 119 9.65 10.92 -11.50
C GLY A 119 11.09 10.47 -11.25
N GLU A 120 12.01 11.35 -11.59
CA GLU A 120 13.45 11.12 -11.44
C GLU A 120 13.94 11.42 -10.01
N GLY A 121 15.15 10.91 -9.70
CA GLY A 121 15.83 11.14 -8.43
C GLY A 121 15.25 10.35 -7.25
N GLU A 122 15.85 10.49 -6.08
CA GLU A 122 15.43 9.77 -4.89
C GLU A 122 14.10 10.30 -4.31
N GLN A 123 13.89 11.60 -4.33
CA GLN A 123 12.65 12.19 -3.81
C GLN A 123 11.53 12.10 -4.84
N LYS A 124 10.49 11.34 -4.50
CA LYS A 124 9.27 11.19 -5.29
C LYS A 124 8.19 12.12 -4.77
N LYS A 125 7.57 12.91 -5.68
CA LYS A 125 6.49 13.85 -5.34
C LYS A 125 5.28 13.53 -6.20
N LEU A 126 4.29 12.91 -5.60
CA LEU A 126 3.11 12.41 -6.27
C LEU A 126 1.88 13.21 -5.85
N VAL A 127 1.03 13.53 -6.81
CA VAL A 127 -0.20 14.28 -6.56
C VAL A 127 -1.38 13.53 -7.17
N TYR A 128 -2.41 13.33 -6.37
CA TYR A 128 -3.68 12.79 -6.79
C TYR A 128 -4.80 13.78 -6.46
N SER A 129 -5.70 14.02 -7.42
CA SER A 129 -6.81 14.95 -7.24
C SER A 129 -8.14 14.25 -7.47
N PHE A 130 -9.13 14.58 -6.66
CA PHE A 130 -10.50 14.11 -6.85
C PHE A 130 -11.51 15.16 -6.39
N VAL A 131 -12.78 14.93 -6.72
CA VAL A 131 -13.89 15.75 -6.25
C VAL A 131 -14.56 15.01 -5.09
N ALA A 132 -14.76 15.69 -3.98
CA ALA A 132 -15.40 15.13 -2.79
C ALA A 132 -16.91 14.95 -3.04
N GLU A 133 -17.39 13.71 -3.02
CA GLU A 133 -18.80 13.38 -3.20
C GLU A 133 -19.45 12.80 -1.93
N THR A 134 -18.64 12.09 -1.15
CA THR A 134 -19.03 11.41 0.09
C THR A 134 -17.87 11.42 1.07
N ASP A 135 -18.13 11.10 2.31
CA ASP A 135 -17.09 10.87 3.31
C ASP A 135 -16.18 9.74 2.83
N SER A 136 -14.89 10.02 2.75
CA SER A 136 -13.92 9.13 2.13
C SER A 136 -12.61 9.14 2.89
N TYR A 137 -11.87 8.05 2.79
CA TYR A 137 -10.49 8.00 3.23
C TYR A 137 -9.54 7.85 2.03
N VAL A 138 -8.32 8.27 2.23
CA VAL A 138 -7.23 8.11 1.26
C VAL A 138 -6.03 7.52 1.97
N ARG A 139 -5.38 6.56 1.33
CA ARG A 139 -4.13 5.95 1.78
C ARG A 139 -3.23 5.65 0.60
N SER A 140 -1.94 5.51 0.85
CA SER A 140 -0.98 5.07 -0.17
C SER A 140 -0.35 3.74 0.19
N ARG A 141 0.10 3.05 -0.84
CA ARG A 141 0.90 1.83 -0.76
C ARG A 141 1.98 1.89 -1.83
N GLY A 142 3.22 1.62 -1.46
CA GLY A 142 4.32 1.47 -2.39
C GLY A 142 4.86 0.05 -2.39
N SER A 143 5.50 -0.36 -3.48
CA SER A 143 6.10 -1.68 -3.62
C SER A 143 7.38 -1.63 -4.47
N ASN A 144 8.30 -2.54 -4.17
CA ASN A 144 9.45 -2.87 -5.00
C ASN A 144 9.16 -3.97 -6.03
N ILE A 145 7.91 -4.41 -6.11
CA ILE A 145 7.46 -5.42 -7.07
C ILE A 145 6.81 -4.69 -8.23
N PRO A 146 7.12 -5.03 -9.49
CA PRO A 146 6.50 -4.40 -10.65
C PRO A 146 4.97 -4.50 -10.63
N ALA A 147 4.32 -3.42 -11.02
CA ALA A 147 2.86 -3.41 -11.16
C ALA A 147 2.41 -4.50 -12.16
N GLY A 148 1.36 -5.24 -11.80
CA GLY A 148 0.85 -6.34 -12.63
C GLY A 148 1.63 -7.65 -12.50
N THR A 149 2.53 -7.77 -11.54
CA THR A 149 3.16 -9.06 -11.23
C THR A 149 2.09 -10.10 -10.92
N PRO A 150 2.12 -11.27 -11.57
CA PRO A 150 1.16 -12.34 -11.31
C PRO A 150 1.16 -12.77 -9.84
N ASN A 151 0.00 -13.12 -9.31
CA ASN A 151 -0.18 -13.59 -7.93
C ASN A 151 0.14 -12.56 -6.82
N GLU A 152 0.32 -11.29 -7.17
CA GLU A 152 0.48 -10.22 -6.17
C GLU A 152 -0.88 -9.63 -5.76
N ARG A 153 -1.81 -9.56 -6.71
CA ARG A 153 -3.12 -8.88 -6.54
C ARG A 153 -4.26 -9.66 -7.17
N ASP A 154 -5.44 -9.43 -6.64
CA ASP A 154 -6.69 -9.86 -7.28
C ASP A 154 -7.07 -8.93 -8.45
N MET A 155 -8.20 -9.24 -9.11
CA MET A 155 -8.73 -8.46 -10.23
C MET A 155 -9.16 -7.02 -9.83
N ASN A 156 -9.38 -6.76 -8.54
CA ASN A 156 -9.76 -5.46 -8.00
C ASN A 156 -8.53 -4.65 -7.54
N GLY A 157 -7.32 -5.21 -7.69
CA GLY A 157 -6.07 -4.59 -7.26
C GLY A 157 -5.78 -4.72 -5.76
N ASN A 158 -6.54 -5.54 -5.02
CA ASN A 158 -6.23 -5.83 -3.64
C ASN A 158 -5.04 -6.80 -3.56
N PRO A 159 -4.15 -6.66 -2.56
CA PRO A 159 -3.09 -7.64 -2.37
C PRO A 159 -3.71 -9.00 -2.09
N LEU A 160 -3.18 -10.02 -2.77
CA LEU A 160 -3.50 -11.39 -2.43
C LEU A 160 -2.90 -11.72 -1.06
N PRO A 161 -3.53 -12.61 -0.30
CA PRO A 161 -2.97 -13.14 0.94
C PRO A 161 -1.61 -13.75 0.68
N ASP A 162 -0.64 -13.49 1.55
CA ASP A 162 0.59 -14.25 1.53
C ASP A 162 0.50 -15.47 2.45
N ASN A 163 1.26 -16.50 2.10
CA ASN A 163 1.23 -17.78 2.82
C ASN A 163 1.63 -17.67 4.30
N LEU A 164 2.25 -16.56 4.70
CA LEU A 164 2.68 -16.33 6.08
C LEU A 164 1.59 -15.62 6.89
N SER A 165 0.92 -14.63 6.31
CA SER A 165 -0.07 -13.81 7.03
C SER A 165 -1.39 -14.54 7.27
N ASP A 166 -1.74 -15.50 6.40
CA ASP A 166 -3.03 -16.21 6.46
C ASP A 166 -2.94 -17.62 7.02
N ASN A 167 -1.85 -17.99 7.67
CA ASN A 167 -1.61 -19.35 8.16
C ASN A 167 -1.75 -20.43 7.07
N ILE A 168 -1.54 -20.08 5.83
CA ILE A 168 -1.47 -21.05 4.74
C ILE A 168 -0.18 -21.83 4.92
N ALA A 169 -0.29 -23.15 5.07
CA ALA A 169 0.86 -24.02 5.27
C ALA A 169 1.86 -23.83 4.13
N CYS A 170 3.08 -23.45 4.47
CA CYS A 170 4.16 -23.40 3.49
C CYS A 170 4.60 -24.82 3.15
N THR A 171 4.53 -25.17 1.87
CA THR A 171 4.94 -26.48 1.37
C THR A 171 6.41 -26.55 0.96
N ASP A 172 7.12 -25.43 0.99
CA ASP A 172 8.56 -25.38 0.70
C ASP A 172 9.35 -25.97 1.87
N PRO A 173 10.24 -26.95 1.62
CA PRO A 173 11.10 -27.53 2.66
C PRO A 173 12.02 -26.53 3.37
N ALA A 174 12.26 -25.37 2.76
CA ALA A 174 13.08 -24.30 3.33
C ALA A 174 12.29 -23.41 4.32
N CYS A 175 10.97 -23.59 4.44
CA CYS A 175 10.18 -22.81 5.38
C CYS A 175 10.54 -23.16 6.83
N PRO A 176 10.74 -22.14 7.68
CA PRO A 176 10.94 -22.38 9.10
C PRO A 176 9.76 -23.13 9.72
N PRO A 177 10.01 -24.09 10.65
CA PRO A 177 8.96 -24.92 11.24
C PRO A 177 7.83 -24.15 11.94
N HIS A 178 8.11 -22.93 12.43
CA HIS A 178 7.12 -22.10 13.13
C HIS A 178 6.09 -21.45 12.21
N ILE A 179 6.26 -21.55 10.90
CA ILE A 179 5.30 -21.05 9.88
C ILE A 179 4.27 -22.12 9.52
N ASN A 180 4.54 -23.37 9.88
CA ASN A 180 3.71 -24.53 9.58
C ASN A 180 2.79 -24.92 10.77
N GLY A 181 2.52 -24.00 11.66
CA GLY A 181 1.73 -24.24 12.87
C GLY A 181 0.22 -24.17 12.68
#